data_ad92a6fcd94dde2eb027435e05ab1ecd
#
_entry.id   ad92a6fcd94dde2eb027435e05ab1ecd
#
_cell.length_a   1.000
_cell.length_b   1.000
_cell.length_c   1.000
_cell.angle_alpha   90.00
_cell.angle_beta   90.00
_cell.angle_gamma   90.00
#
_symmetry.space_group_name_H-M   'P 1'
#
loop_
_entity.id
_entity.type
_entity.pdbx_description
1 polymer ?
#
loop_
_entity_poly.entity_id
_entity_poly.type
_entity_poly.pdbx_seq_one_letter_code
_entity_poly.pdbx_strand_id
1 'polypeptide(L)'
;MTDSEPTSAATRSAPVSVLLPTVRWTDACDEVADQLRGPEAFGGADNAGAGEGAGDDAGSGDDGDGADPAADELLVICDSPDDPVAERRGDLPERVRLRVAGEPEGCSGKANAIAAGMEAAANDRVAWTDDDFHHPPDWLAALDADYEPRGPTTEVPVFVGLDPLARFFEPAYAIGGTLAVSVGGIAWGGAVIFERDDLRDGEAAFRRDLRRTVSDDGTLTEHLDVTAADRTRDVRAGGSFRGSLERFVRFLTITRYHAPLATAFNVLLGVSMAALCLLAPVAGVALVTALAGAVYARFGIDRATFLLAAPGALLAPPLMAYALARRTFVWGGRRYRWRSLFDVSVEPV
;
A
#
# COMPACT_ATOMS: atom_id res chain seq x y z
N MET A 1 17.16 28.05 -21.80
CA MET A 1 17.27 26.74 -22.47
C MET A 1 18.47 26.06 -21.83
N THR A 2 18.25 25.32 -20.80
CA THR A 2 19.23 24.42 -20.18
C THR A 2 18.73 23.03 -20.47
N ASP A 3 19.41 22.35 -21.40
CA ASP A 3 19.21 20.95 -21.68
C ASP A 3 19.50 20.18 -20.39
N SER A 4 18.46 19.66 -19.77
CA SER A 4 18.61 18.66 -18.72
C SER A 4 19.00 17.37 -19.40
N GLU A 5 20.27 16.96 -19.24
CA GLU A 5 20.72 15.63 -19.61
C GLU A 5 19.82 14.58 -18.95
N PRO A 6 19.45 13.49 -19.66
CA PRO A 6 18.72 12.40 -19.05
C PRO A 6 19.58 11.83 -17.91
N THR A 7 19.05 11.90 -16.70
CA THR A 7 19.63 11.29 -15.50
C THR A 7 19.96 9.84 -15.85
N SER A 8 21.23 9.46 -15.75
CA SER A 8 21.70 8.08 -15.91
C SER A 8 20.77 7.16 -15.14
N ALA A 9 20.15 6.20 -15.82
CA ALA A 9 19.29 5.22 -15.18
C ALA A 9 20.09 4.57 -14.04
N ALA A 10 19.67 4.82 -12.79
CA ALA A 10 20.31 4.25 -11.63
C ALA A 10 20.34 2.72 -11.81
N THR A 11 21.55 2.16 -11.78
CA THR A 11 21.74 0.71 -11.90
C THR A 11 21.21 0.10 -10.62
N ARG A 12 20.12 -0.67 -10.69
CA ARG A 12 19.59 -1.44 -9.54
C ARG A 12 20.56 -2.57 -9.20
N SER A 13 20.74 -2.82 -7.89
CA SER A 13 21.70 -3.81 -7.40
C SER A 13 21.16 -5.23 -7.38
N ALA A 14 19.83 -5.40 -7.25
CA ALA A 14 19.18 -6.69 -7.14
C ALA A 14 17.84 -6.70 -7.89
N PRO A 15 17.40 -7.88 -8.38
CA PRO A 15 16.07 -8.05 -8.95
C PRO A 15 14.99 -7.96 -7.88
N VAL A 16 13.80 -7.49 -8.28
CA VAL A 16 12.68 -7.18 -7.38
C VAL A 16 11.43 -7.97 -7.79
N SER A 17 10.77 -8.61 -6.83
CA SER A 17 9.41 -9.12 -6.99
C SER A 17 8.40 -8.06 -6.58
N VAL A 18 7.61 -7.54 -7.51
CA VAL A 18 6.54 -6.57 -7.23
C VAL A 18 5.24 -7.31 -6.99
N LEU A 19 4.58 -7.04 -5.86
CA LEU A 19 3.29 -7.63 -5.49
C LEU A 19 2.18 -6.61 -5.70
N LEU A 20 1.21 -6.91 -6.56
CA LEU A 20 0.07 -6.06 -6.90
C LEU A 20 -1.25 -6.83 -6.71
N PRO A 21 -1.91 -6.70 -5.55
CA PRO A 21 -3.24 -7.26 -5.32
C PRO A 21 -4.30 -6.52 -6.13
N THR A 22 -4.99 -7.22 -7.05
CA THR A 22 -6.11 -6.64 -7.79
C THR A 22 -7.02 -7.73 -8.35
N VAL A 23 -8.31 -7.43 -8.47
CA VAL A 23 -9.31 -8.34 -9.06
C VAL A 23 -9.57 -8.05 -10.54
N ARG A 24 -8.98 -6.98 -11.07
CA ARG A 24 -9.10 -6.59 -12.49
C ARG A 24 -7.79 -6.02 -13.00
N TRP A 25 -7.55 -6.15 -14.29
CA TRP A 25 -6.42 -5.47 -14.91
C TRP A 25 -6.66 -3.96 -14.94
N THR A 26 -5.71 -3.20 -14.42
CA THR A 26 -5.76 -1.74 -14.33
C THR A 26 -4.53 -1.12 -14.99
N ASP A 27 -4.55 0.19 -15.21
CA ASP A 27 -3.39 0.92 -15.75
C ASP A 27 -2.14 0.69 -14.89
N ALA A 28 -2.29 0.51 -13.57
CA ALA A 28 -1.18 0.18 -12.67
C ALA A 28 -0.46 -1.13 -13.05
N CYS A 29 -1.19 -2.12 -13.56
CA CYS A 29 -0.56 -3.38 -14.04
C CYS A 29 0.37 -3.12 -15.22
N ASP A 30 -0.08 -2.31 -16.19
CA ASP A 30 0.73 -1.96 -17.37
C ASP A 30 1.89 -1.03 -16.96
N GLU A 31 1.62 -0.01 -16.17
CA GLU A 31 2.63 0.96 -15.68
C GLU A 31 3.77 0.29 -14.90
N VAL A 32 3.48 -0.75 -14.12
CA VAL A 32 4.50 -1.51 -13.38
C VAL A 32 5.19 -2.52 -14.29
N ALA A 33 4.44 -3.24 -15.15
CA ALA A 33 5.02 -4.20 -16.08
C ALA A 33 6.07 -3.58 -17.01
N ASP A 34 5.82 -2.34 -17.48
CA ASP A 34 6.74 -1.58 -18.34
C ASP A 34 8.08 -1.21 -17.66
N GLN A 35 8.17 -1.34 -16.32
CA GLN A 35 9.37 -1.00 -15.55
C GLN A 35 10.23 -2.22 -15.19
N LEU A 36 9.78 -3.43 -15.51
CA LEU A 36 10.49 -4.67 -15.17
C LEU A 36 11.73 -4.86 -16.05
N ARG A 37 12.84 -5.23 -15.43
CA ARG A 37 14.13 -5.46 -16.09
C ARG A 37 14.45 -6.94 -16.17
N GLY A 38 15.04 -7.36 -17.29
CA GLY A 38 15.54 -8.71 -17.50
C GLY A 38 16.87 -8.99 -16.79
N PRO A 39 17.32 -10.25 -16.82
CA PRO A 39 18.56 -10.68 -16.16
C PRO A 39 19.79 -9.92 -16.66
N GLU A 40 19.78 -9.42 -17.88
CA GLU A 40 20.87 -8.60 -18.47
C GLU A 40 21.11 -7.29 -17.72
N ALA A 41 20.11 -6.78 -16.98
CA ALA A 41 20.24 -5.56 -16.20
C ALA A 41 20.98 -5.77 -14.87
N PHE A 42 21.08 -7.01 -14.39
CA PHE A 42 21.66 -7.39 -13.10
C PHE A 42 22.93 -8.24 -13.25
N GLY A 43 23.20 -8.79 -14.45
CA GLY A 43 24.37 -9.61 -14.74
C GLY A 43 25.64 -8.80 -14.73
N GLY A 44 26.40 -8.84 -13.69
CA GLY A 44 27.83 -8.54 -13.68
C GLY A 44 28.58 -9.57 -14.54
N ALA A 45 29.63 -9.15 -15.21
CA ALA A 45 30.41 -9.74 -16.28
C ALA A 45 31.07 -11.14 -16.06
N ASP A 46 30.53 -12.06 -15.30
CA ASP A 46 31.23 -13.28 -14.91
C ASP A 46 30.66 -14.61 -15.47
N ASN A 47 29.83 -14.61 -16.51
CA ASN A 47 29.41 -15.86 -17.16
C ASN A 47 29.60 -15.87 -18.69
N ALA A 48 30.72 -15.38 -19.16
CA ALA A 48 31.18 -15.67 -20.53
C ALA A 48 32.15 -16.87 -20.48
N GLY A 49 31.61 -18.08 -20.40
CA GLY A 49 32.43 -19.28 -20.55
C GLY A 49 31.85 -20.52 -19.89
N ALA A 50 31.02 -21.25 -20.63
CA ALA A 50 31.19 -22.67 -20.75
C ALA A 50 29.89 -23.37 -21.23
N GLY A 51 30.01 -24.07 -22.35
CA GLY A 51 29.34 -25.34 -22.52
C GLY A 51 28.23 -25.40 -23.55
N GLU A 52 28.60 -25.48 -24.83
CA GLU A 52 27.83 -26.28 -25.82
C GLU A 52 27.67 -27.71 -25.27
N GLY A 53 26.44 -28.08 -25.02
CA GLY A 53 26.07 -29.44 -24.66
C GLY A 53 24.67 -29.73 -25.18
N ALA A 54 24.60 -30.22 -26.45
CA ALA A 54 23.38 -30.78 -27.00
C ALA A 54 22.95 -32.01 -26.18
N GLY A 55 21.71 -32.01 -25.71
CA GLY A 55 21.03 -33.14 -25.12
C GLY A 55 19.54 -33.03 -25.36
N ASP A 56 19.08 -33.65 -26.47
CA ASP A 56 17.68 -33.95 -26.70
C ASP A 56 17.19 -34.87 -25.58
N ASP A 57 16.25 -34.40 -24.78
CA ASP A 57 15.38 -35.28 -23.99
C ASP A 57 13.96 -34.68 -23.97
N ALA A 58 13.08 -35.32 -24.75
CA ALA A 58 11.66 -35.07 -24.77
C ALA A 58 11.03 -35.77 -23.58
N GLY A 59 10.53 -34.98 -22.62
CA GLY A 59 9.87 -35.54 -21.45
C GLY A 59 8.95 -34.55 -20.73
N SER A 60 7.66 -34.77 -20.90
CA SER A 60 6.52 -34.41 -20.03
C SER A 60 6.37 -32.96 -19.59
N GLY A 61 5.20 -32.39 -19.99
CA GLY A 61 4.68 -31.10 -19.50
C GLY A 61 4.61 -31.04 -18.00
N ASP A 62 5.48 -30.24 -17.46
CA ASP A 62 5.29 -29.55 -16.21
C ASP A 62 4.95 -28.13 -16.60
N ASP A 63 3.78 -27.64 -16.16
CA ASP A 63 3.37 -26.25 -16.34
C ASP A 63 4.36 -25.37 -15.58
N GLY A 64 5.49 -25.10 -16.22
CA GLY A 64 6.63 -24.38 -15.65
C GLY A 64 6.28 -22.91 -15.34
N ASP A 65 5.65 -22.69 -14.20
CA ASP A 65 5.51 -21.38 -13.54
C ASP A 65 6.83 -20.97 -12.83
N GLY A 66 7.96 -21.33 -13.39
CA GLY A 66 9.28 -21.03 -12.87
C GLY A 66 9.69 -19.61 -13.20
N ALA A 67 9.63 -18.69 -12.19
CA ALA A 67 10.24 -17.37 -12.29
C ALA A 67 11.77 -17.49 -12.44
N ASP A 68 12.36 -16.63 -13.26
CA ASP A 68 13.81 -16.44 -13.29
C ASP A 68 14.23 -15.53 -12.12
N PRO A 69 14.91 -16.06 -11.07
CA PRO A 69 15.31 -15.26 -9.91
C PRO A 69 16.37 -14.20 -10.22
N ALA A 70 16.86 -14.16 -11.45
CA ALA A 70 17.82 -13.14 -11.89
C ALA A 70 17.16 -11.94 -12.58
N ALA A 71 15.82 -11.86 -12.61
CA ALA A 71 15.06 -10.83 -13.28
C ALA A 71 14.00 -10.22 -12.34
N ASP A 72 13.56 -8.99 -12.65
CA ASP A 72 12.37 -8.44 -12.01
C ASP A 72 11.12 -9.24 -12.42
N GLU A 73 10.14 -9.31 -11.52
CA GLU A 73 8.84 -9.88 -11.83
C GLU A 73 7.70 -9.02 -11.24
N LEU A 74 6.54 -9.09 -11.87
CA LEU A 74 5.28 -8.60 -11.32
C LEU A 74 4.36 -9.78 -11.02
N LEU A 75 3.98 -9.92 -9.76
CA LEU A 75 2.92 -10.83 -9.33
C LEU A 75 1.62 -10.06 -9.21
N VAL A 76 0.73 -10.24 -10.16
CA VAL A 76 -0.66 -9.79 -10.09
C VAL A 76 -1.44 -10.83 -9.30
N ILE A 77 -2.07 -10.42 -8.18
CA ILE A 77 -2.64 -11.37 -7.24
C ILE A 77 -4.13 -11.10 -7.09
N CYS A 78 -4.95 -12.11 -7.38
CA CYS A 78 -6.41 -12.06 -7.23
C CYS A 78 -6.91 -13.09 -6.22
N ASP A 79 -8.16 -12.94 -5.78
CA ASP A 79 -8.75 -13.82 -4.77
C ASP A 79 -9.29 -15.12 -5.41
N SER A 80 -9.85 -15.04 -6.62
CA SER A 80 -10.55 -16.14 -7.28
C SER A 80 -10.08 -16.35 -8.73
N PRO A 81 -10.11 -17.58 -9.24
CA PRO A 81 -9.90 -17.84 -10.66
C PRO A 81 -11.02 -17.24 -11.54
N ASP A 82 -12.14 -16.84 -10.93
CA ASP A 82 -13.28 -16.20 -11.62
C ASP A 82 -13.16 -14.66 -11.61
N ASP A 83 -12.13 -14.09 -10.99
CA ASP A 83 -11.90 -12.65 -11.03
C ASP A 83 -11.55 -12.19 -12.46
N PRO A 84 -12.01 -11.00 -12.90
CA PRO A 84 -11.78 -10.52 -14.27
C PRO A 84 -10.31 -10.49 -14.68
N VAL A 85 -9.38 -10.29 -13.77
CA VAL A 85 -7.94 -10.32 -14.09
C VAL A 85 -7.45 -11.72 -14.44
N ALA A 86 -8.11 -12.77 -13.94
CA ALA A 86 -7.72 -14.16 -14.21
C ALA A 86 -7.99 -14.58 -15.65
N GLU A 87 -8.90 -13.90 -16.36
CA GLU A 87 -9.17 -14.13 -17.80
C GLU A 87 -7.92 -13.83 -18.66
N ARG A 88 -7.01 -12.98 -18.18
CA ARG A 88 -5.77 -12.62 -18.90
C ARG A 88 -4.62 -13.61 -18.71
N ARG A 89 -4.79 -14.70 -17.98
CA ARG A 89 -3.71 -15.67 -17.69
C ARG A 89 -2.95 -16.14 -18.92
N GLY A 90 -3.63 -16.28 -20.06
CA GLY A 90 -3.02 -16.72 -21.34
C GLY A 90 -2.40 -15.58 -22.17
N ASP A 91 -2.50 -14.33 -21.71
CA ASP A 91 -2.06 -13.13 -22.45
C ASP A 91 -1.42 -12.13 -21.48
N LEU A 92 -0.47 -12.60 -20.67
CA LEU A 92 0.28 -11.76 -19.74
C LEU A 92 1.55 -11.22 -20.42
N PRO A 93 1.94 -9.98 -20.12
CA PRO A 93 3.25 -9.47 -20.52
C PRO A 93 4.40 -10.34 -20.00
N GLU A 94 5.56 -10.23 -20.63
CA GLU A 94 6.77 -10.88 -20.14
C GLU A 94 7.07 -10.50 -18.68
N ARG A 95 7.51 -11.43 -17.86
CA ARG A 95 7.81 -11.27 -16.42
C ARG A 95 6.61 -10.92 -15.54
N VAL A 96 5.38 -10.99 -16.09
CA VAL A 96 4.16 -10.84 -15.30
C VAL A 96 3.55 -12.22 -15.06
N ARG A 97 3.29 -12.51 -13.79
CA ARG A 97 2.68 -13.77 -13.36
C ARG A 97 1.37 -13.49 -12.62
N LEU A 98 0.37 -14.35 -12.85
CA LEU A 98 -0.90 -14.28 -12.13
C LEU A 98 -0.92 -15.32 -11.00
N ARG A 99 -1.18 -14.86 -9.78
CA ARG A 99 -1.37 -15.73 -8.61
C ARG A 99 -2.82 -15.65 -8.10
N VAL A 100 -3.46 -16.79 -7.91
CA VAL A 100 -4.74 -16.88 -7.21
C VAL A 100 -4.47 -17.17 -5.73
N ALA A 101 -4.87 -16.26 -4.85
CA ALA A 101 -4.64 -16.38 -3.41
C ALA A 101 -5.66 -17.29 -2.71
N GLY A 102 -6.83 -17.49 -3.32
CA GLY A 102 -7.98 -18.14 -2.70
C GLY A 102 -8.81 -17.17 -1.85
N GLU A 103 -10.00 -17.62 -1.45
CA GLU A 103 -10.88 -16.81 -0.60
C GLU A 103 -10.24 -16.54 0.77
N PRO A 104 -10.32 -15.28 1.26
CA PRO A 104 -9.74 -14.94 2.56
C PRO A 104 -10.53 -15.57 3.71
N GLU A 105 -9.84 -16.28 4.59
CA GLU A 105 -10.39 -16.85 5.81
C GLU A 105 -9.69 -16.24 7.03
N GLY A 106 -10.41 -15.44 7.84
CA GLY A 106 -9.85 -14.82 9.03
C GLY A 106 -8.92 -13.61 8.78
N CYS A 107 -8.85 -13.11 7.54
CA CYS A 107 -8.06 -11.94 7.15
C CYS A 107 -8.76 -11.13 6.06
N SER A 108 -8.20 -9.98 5.67
CA SER A 108 -8.68 -9.26 4.49
C SER A 108 -8.24 -9.92 3.18
N GLY A 109 -9.00 -9.66 2.09
CA GLY A 109 -8.59 -10.10 0.75
C GLY A 109 -7.18 -9.59 0.39
N LYS A 110 -6.88 -8.31 0.67
CA LYS A 110 -5.56 -7.74 0.41
C LYS A 110 -4.46 -8.43 1.23
N ALA A 111 -4.66 -8.63 2.55
CA ALA A 111 -3.67 -9.30 3.38
C ALA A 111 -3.45 -10.77 2.96
N ASN A 112 -4.53 -11.48 2.55
CA ASN A 112 -4.42 -12.83 2.00
C ASN A 112 -3.64 -12.85 0.66
N ALA A 113 -3.95 -11.90 -0.24
CA ALA A 113 -3.26 -11.77 -1.52
C ALA A 113 -1.77 -11.47 -1.33
N ILE A 114 -1.42 -10.53 -0.45
CA ILE A 114 -0.03 -10.24 -0.13
C ILE A 114 0.69 -11.47 0.46
N ALA A 115 0.06 -12.20 1.38
CA ALA A 115 0.64 -13.41 1.94
C ALA A 115 0.91 -14.49 0.86
N ALA A 116 -0.02 -14.63 -0.11
CA ALA A 116 0.16 -15.53 -1.24
C ALA A 116 1.21 -15.06 -2.24
N GLY A 117 1.32 -13.73 -2.43
CA GLY A 117 2.36 -13.10 -3.24
C GLY A 117 3.75 -13.31 -2.64
N MET A 118 3.92 -13.07 -1.35
CA MET A 118 5.18 -13.32 -0.63
C MET A 118 5.65 -14.77 -0.76
N GLU A 119 4.70 -15.72 -0.74
CA GLU A 119 5.00 -17.15 -0.92
C GLU A 119 5.45 -17.49 -2.34
N ALA A 120 4.91 -16.79 -3.35
CA ALA A 120 5.18 -17.05 -4.76
C ALA A 120 6.32 -16.21 -5.36
N ALA A 121 6.73 -15.14 -4.67
CA ALA A 121 7.78 -14.24 -5.11
C ALA A 121 9.13 -14.95 -5.19
N ALA A 122 9.83 -14.78 -6.32
CA ALA A 122 11.09 -15.45 -6.60
C ALA A 122 12.30 -14.72 -6.00
N ASN A 123 12.21 -13.39 -5.85
CA ASN A 123 13.32 -12.56 -5.39
C ASN A 123 13.24 -12.30 -3.88
N ASP A 124 14.40 -12.08 -3.26
CA ASP A 124 14.49 -11.70 -1.84
C ASP A 124 14.04 -10.26 -1.63
N ARG A 125 14.33 -9.35 -2.59
CA ARG A 125 13.84 -7.99 -2.57
C ARG A 125 12.41 -7.93 -3.09
N VAL A 126 11.51 -7.38 -2.28
CA VAL A 126 10.08 -7.35 -2.56
C VAL A 126 9.56 -5.91 -2.50
N ALA A 127 8.79 -5.51 -3.47
CA ALA A 127 8.02 -4.27 -3.45
C ALA A 127 6.52 -4.57 -3.44
N TRP A 128 5.75 -3.83 -2.63
CA TRP A 128 4.29 -3.90 -2.68
C TRP A 128 3.74 -2.64 -3.31
N THR A 129 2.64 -2.81 -4.03
CA THR A 129 1.92 -1.68 -4.62
C THR A 129 0.41 -1.93 -4.66
N ASP A 130 -0.35 -0.84 -4.81
CA ASP A 130 -1.80 -0.84 -4.99
C ASP A 130 -2.17 -0.42 -6.42
N ASP A 131 -3.39 -0.69 -6.83
CA ASP A 131 -3.92 -0.37 -8.17
C ASP A 131 -4.70 0.95 -8.23
N ASP A 132 -4.67 1.78 -7.16
CA ASP A 132 -5.49 2.98 -7.01
C ASP A 132 -4.70 4.31 -7.13
N PHE A 133 -3.46 4.26 -7.61
CA PHE A 133 -2.64 5.44 -7.92
C PHE A 133 -1.81 5.24 -9.20
N HIS A 134 -1.18 6.31 -9.69
CA HIS A 134 -0.34 6.31 -10.89
C HIS A 134 1.13 5.99 -10.56
N HIS A 135 1.74 5.07 -11.31
CA HIS A 135 3.15 4.70 -11.20
C HIS A 135 3.97 5.41 -12.29
N PRO A 136 4.74 6.46 -11.97
CA PRO A 136 5.63 7.07 -12.95
C PRO A 136 6.61 6.05 -13.55
N PRO A 137 7.16 6.30 -14.76
CA PRO A 137 8.03 5.34 -15.44
C PRO A 137 9.32 4.97 -14.68
N ASP A 138 9.70 5.74 -13.69
CA ASP A 138 10.85 5.53 -12.81
C ASP A 138 10.48 5.09 -11.39
N TRP A 139 9.20 4.75 -11.13
CA TRP A 139 8.70 4.46 -9.79
C TRP A 139 9.48 3.35 -9.09
N LEU A 140 9.63 2.19 -9.75
CA LEU A 140 10.31 1.05 -9.17
C LEU A 140 11.81 1.31 -8.98
N ALA A 141 12.44 1.98 -9.95
CA ALA A 141 13.85 2.34 -9.86
C ALA A 141 14.12 3.36 -8.74
N ALA A 142 13.21 4.33 -8.56
CA ALA A 142 13.33 5.32 -7.51
C ALA A 142 13.11 4.73 -6.11
N LEU A 143 12.19 3.77 -5.99
CA LEU A 143 11.93 3.07 -4.73
C LEU A 143 13.12 2.19 -4.33
N ASP A 144 13.69 1.47 -5.29
CA ASP A 144 14.89 0.65 -5.11
C ASP A 144 16.13 1.49 -4.76
N ALA A 145 16.32 2.63 -5.43
CA ALA A 145 17.40 3.57 -5.12
C ALA A 145 17.31 4.17 -3.71
N ASP A 146 16.11 4.30 -3.15
CA ASP A 146 15.94 4.74 -1.76
C ASP A 146 16.23 3.62 -0.75
N TYR A 147 15.97 2.36 -1.12
CA TYR A 147 16.29 1.20 -0.27
C TYR A 147 17.79 1.06 -0.02
N GLU A 148 18.63 1.25 -1.04
CA GLU A 148 20.07 1.03 -0.96
C GLU A 148 20.76 1.75 0.24
N PRO A 149 20.51 3.08 0.46
CA PRO A 149 21.12 3.78 1.59
C PRO A 149 20.35 3.70 2.91
N ARG A 150 19.08 3.28 2.89
CA ARG A 150 18.15 3.43 4.04
C ARG A 150 17.59 2.12 4.57
N GLY A 151 17.71 1.03 3.79
CA GLY A 151 16.96 -0.20 4.04
C GLY A 151 15.48 -0.05 3.69
N PRO A 152 14.58 -0.73 4.41
CA PRO A 152 13.15 -0.71 4.13
C PRO A 152 12.58 0.69 3.98
N THR A 153 11.94 0.94 2.84
CA THR A 153 11.50 2.29 2.47
C THR A 153 10.07 2.28 1.97
N THR A 154 9.27 3.25 2.41
CA THR A 154 7.89 3.48 1.94
C THR A 154 7.73 4.88 1.37
N GLU A 155 6.88 5.04 0.35
CA GLU A 155 6.44 6.36 -0.09
C GLU A 155 5.30 6.87 0.79
N VAL A 156 4.90 8.14 0.63
CA VAL A 156 3.92 8.81 1.48
C VAL A 156 2.60 9.01 0.72
N PRO A 157 1.47 8.40 1.16
CA PRO A 157 0.19 8.55 0.49
C PRO A 157 -0.42 9.95 0.75
N VAL A 158 -0.99 10.54 -0.29
CA VAL A 158 -1.88 11.70 -0.22
C VAL A 158 -3.26 11.28 -0.71
N PHE A 159 -4.25 11.29 0.16
CA PHE A 159 -5.59 10.81 -0.17
C PHE A 159 -6.41 11.88 -0.88
N VAL A 160 -6.79 11.63 -2.14
CA VAL A 160 -7.56 12.51 -3.01
C VAL A 160 -9.02 12.03 -3.07
N GLY A 161 -9.93 12.80 -2.48
CA GLY A 161 -11.35 12.43 -2.38
C GLY A 161 -12.09 12.52 -3.70
N LEU A 162 -12.75 11.44 -4.10
CA LEU A 162 -13.57 11.35 -5.31
C LEU A 162 -15.03 11.78 -5.09
N ASP A 163 -15.52 11.76 -3.87
CA ASP A 163 -16.87 12.18 -3.49
C ASP A 163 -16.84 13.29 -2.40
N PRO A 164 -17.98 13.97 -2.13
CA PRO A 164 -18.01 15.07 -1.16
C PRO A 164 -17.55 14.67 0.26
N LEU A 165 -17.90 13.45 0.73
CA LEU A 165 -17.51 13.00 2.05
C LEU A 165 -16.01 12.65 2.12
N ALA A 166 -15.47 12.01 1.08
CA ALA A 166 -14.05 11.75 0.96
C ALA A 166 -13.24 13.05 0.95
N ARG A 167 -13.68 14.06 0.18
CA ARG A 167 -13.06 15.39 0.18
C ARG A 167 -13.13 16.08 1.55
N PHE A 168 -14.22 15.87 2.27
CA PHE A 168 -14.39 16.39 3.61
C PHE A 168 -13.39 15.74 4.61
N PHE A 169 -12.99 14.50 4.37
CA PHE A 169 -12.00 13.79 5.19
C PHE A 169 -10.54 14.08 4.80
N GLU A 170 -10.26 14.67 3.64
CA GLU A 170 -8.89 14.92 3.18
C GLU A 170 -8.00 15.61 4.24
N PRO A 171 -8.42 16.69 4.94
CA PRO A 171 -7.58 17.31 5.97
C PRO A 171 -7.25 16.36 7.13
N ALA A 172 -8.19 15.52 7.52
CA ALA A 172 -7.98 14.53 8.57
C ALA A 172 -7.02 13.41 8.10
N TYR A 173 -7.14 12.98 6.86
CA TYR A 173 -6.23 11.99 6.25
C TYR A 173 -4.83 12.57 6.01
N ALA A 174 -4.71 13.86 5.66
CA ALA A 174 -3.41 14.51 5.54
C ALA A 174 -2.65 14.55 6.88
N ILE A 175 -3.37 14.76 8.00
CA ILE A 175 -2.78 14.79 9.34
C ILE A 175 -2.58 13.37 9.89
N GLY A 176 -3.62 12.53 9.87
CA GLY A 176 -3.62 11.21 10.48
C GLY A 176 -3.06 10.08 9.60
N GLY A 177 -2.89 10.30 8.31
CA GLY A 177 -2.33 9.36 7.34
C GLY A 177 -1.02 9.87 6.77
N THR A 178 -1.06 10.88 5.88
CA THR A 178 0.11 11.41 5.16
C THR A 178 1.24 11.82 6.12
N LEU A 179 0.95 12.70 7.09
CA LEU A 179 1.95 13.14 8.06
C LEU A 179 2.41 11.98 8.96
N ALA A 180 1.50 11.13 9.41
CA ALA A 180 1.83 9.99 10.27
C ALA A 180 2.76 8.98 9.58
N VAL A 181 2.55 8.65 8.30
CA VAL A 181 3.47 7.82 7.51
C VAL A 181 4.82 8.52 7.38
N SER A 182 4.83 9.80 7.05
CA SER A 182 6.09 10.56 6.83
C SER A 182 7.02 10.63 8.05
N VAL A 183 6.47 10.65 9.27
CA VAL A 183 7.29 10.84 10.49
C VAL A 183 7.17 9.71 11.51
N GLY A 184 6.24 8.80 11.32
CA GLY A 184 5.86 7.79 12.32
C GLY A 184 6.48 6.41 12.14
N GLY A 185 7.29 6.19 11.12
CA GLY A 185 7.82 4.85 10.82
C GLY A 185 6.71 3.85 10.48
N ILE A 186 5.63 4.33 9.86
CA ILE A 186 4.48 3.52 9.46
C ILE A 186 4.67 3.10 8.01
N ALA A 187 4.66 1.80 7.74
CA ALA A 187 4.67 1.28 6.39
C ALA A 187 3.33 1.56 5.68
N TRP A 188 3.40 2.03 4.43
CA TRP A 188 2.26 2.08 3.55
C TRP A 188 2.43 1.03 2.44
N GLY A 189 1.63 -0.04 2.51
CA GLY A 189 1.71 -1.16 1.59
C GLY A 189 1.23 -0.87 0.16
N GLY A 190 0.88 0.39 -0.15
CA GLY A 190 0.65 0.85 -1.52
C GLY A 190 1.93 1.19 -2.27
N ALA A 191 3.04 1.50 -1.56
CA ALA A 191 4.36 1.70 -2.16
C ALA A 191 5.44 1.50 -1.09
N VAL A 192 5.92 0.29 -0.94
CA VAL A 192 6.97 -0.08 0.03
C VAL A 192 7.90 -1.10 -0.60
N ILE A 193 9.19 -1.02 -0.26
CA ILE A 193 10.22 -1.97 -0.67
C ILE A 193 11.04 -2.42 0.55
N PHE A 194 11.38 -3.70 0.59
CA PHE A 194 12.19 -4.33 1.65
C PHE A 194 12.76 -5.66 1.16
N GLU A 195 13.74 -6.21 1.87
CA GLU A 195 14.19 -7.60 1.70
C GLU A 195 13.52 -8.51 2.74
N ARG A 196 13.41 -9.81 2.44
CA ARG A 196 12.78 -10.79 3.34
C ARG A 196 13.52 -10.86 4.68
N ASP A 197 14.82 -10.66 4.67
CA ASP A 197 15.67 -10.67 5.86
C ASP A 197 15.50 -9.43 6.75
N ASP A 198 14.87 -8.36 6.25
CA ASP A 198 14.52 -7.19 7.06
C ASP A 198 13.36 -7.47 8.04
N LEU A 199 12.59 -8.55 7.82
CA LEU A 199 11.46 -8.91 8.65
C LEU A 199 11.92 -9.45 10.02
N ARG A 200 11.58 -8.74 11.11
CA ARG A 200 12.05 -8.99 12.49
C ARG A 200 11.87 -10.43 12.97
N ASP A 201 10.73 -11.04 12.69
CA ASP A 201 10.39 -12.39 13.15
C ASP A 201 10.45 -13.42 12.01
N GLY A 202 11.00 -13.01 10.86
CA GLY A 202 11.10 -13.79 9.65
C GLY A 202 9.79 -13.93 8.87
N GLU A 203 9.92 -14.26 7.60
CA GLU A 203 8.81 -14.30 6.65
C GLU A 203 7.67 -15.24 7.06
N ALA A 204 7.99 -16.40 7.61
CA ALA A 204 6.97 -17.37 7.99
C ALA A 204 6.03 -16.85 9.09
N ALA A 205 6.55 -16.10 10.07
CA ALA A 205 5.77 -15.46 11.10
C ALA A 205 4.92 -14.32 10.51
N PHE A 206 5.53 -13.50 9.68
CA PHE A 206 4.87 -12.40 9.00
C PHE A 206 3.68 -12.86 8.13
N ARG A 207 3.88 -13.86 7.25
CA ARG A 207 2.81 -14.44 6.42
C ARG A 207 1.68 -15.05 7.25
N ARG A 208 2.01 -15.70 8.37
CA ARG A 208 1.01 -16.24 9.30
C ARG A 208 0.15 -15.13 9.89
N ASP A 209 0.74 -14.00 10.26
CA ASP A 209 0.05 -12.87 10.86
C ASP A 209 -0.79 -12.10 9.83
N LEU A 210 -0.33 -11.94 8.59
CA LEU A 210 -1.12 -11.45 7.47
C LEU A 210 -2.41 -12.26 7.24
N ARG A 211 -2.35 -13.59 7.36
CA ARG A 211 -3.51 -14.48 7.19
C ARG A 211 -4.48 -14.45 8.37
N ARG A 212 -4.29 -13.57 9.35
CA ARG A 212 -5.14 -13.45 10.56
C ARG A 212 -5.61 -12.04 10.85
N THR A 213 -5.27 -11.07 10.00
CA THR A 213 -5.55 -9.66 10.22
C THR A 213 -6.25 -9.02 9.03
N VAL A 214 -6.72 -7.79 9.22
CA VAL A 214 -7.31 -6.99 8.14
C VAL A 214 -6.27 -6.05 7.51
N SER A 215 -5.34 -5.52 8.29
CA SER A 215 -4.38 -4.50 7.84
C SER A 215 -3.03 -5.11 7.48
N ASP A 216 -2.74 -5.17 6.20
CA ASP A 216 -1.41 -5.43 5.66
C ASP A 216 -0.39 -4.38 6.11
N ASP A 217 -0.73 -3.07 5.99
CA ASP A 217 0.12 -1.94 6.42
C ASP A 217 0.48 -2.02 7.92
N GLY A 218 -0.53 -2.27 8.76
CA GLY A 218 -0.34 -2.38 10.20
C GLY A 218 0.55 -3.56 10.58
N THR A 219 0.32 -4.72 9.94
CA THR A 219 1.13 -5.91 10.17
C THR A 219 2.56 -5.70 9.67
N LEU A 220 2.73 -5.09 8.50
CA LEU A 220 4.06 -4.77 7.98
C LEU A 220 4.81 -3.82 8.93
N THR A 221 4.14 -2.79 9.47
CA THR A 221 4.71 -1.86 10.45
C THR A 221 5.18 -2.57 11.73
N GLU A 222 4.49 -3.63 12.16
CA GLU A 222 4.88 -4.41 13.34
C GLU A 222 6.12 -5.28 13.09
N HIS A 223 6.33 -5.72 11.84
CA HIS A 223 7.43 -6.62 11.47
C HIS A 223 8.64 -5.92 10.82
N LEU A 224 8.53 -4.62 10.49
CA LEU A 224 9.54 -3.93 9.69
C LEU A 224 9.86 -2.54 10.27
N ASP A 225 11.15 -2.20 10.33
CA ASP A 225 11.60 -0.83 10.58
C ASP A 225 11.68 -0.09 9.24
N VAL A 226 10.71 0.76 8.95
CA VAL A 226 10.58 1.44 7.67
C VAL A 226 10.92 2.91 7.76
N THR A 227 11.57 3.44 6.72
CA THR A 227 11.85 4.87 6.52
C THR A 227 10.95 5.42 5.42
N ALA A 228 10.33 6.57 5.65
CA ALA A 228 9.54 7.22 4.60
C ALA A 228 10.46 7.94 3.60
N ALA A 229 10.24 7.70 2.31
CA ALA A 229 10.86 8.48 1.23
C ALA A 229 10.27 9.91 1.20
N ASP A 230 11.05 10.87 0.70
CA ASP A 230 10.57 12.26 0.55
C ASP A 230 9.76 12.45 -0.75
N ARG A 231 8.89 11.48 -1.04
CA ARG A 231 7.98 11.49 -2.20
C ARG A 231 6.56 11.16 -1.77
N THR A 232 5.60 11.87 -2.38
CA THR A 232 4.18 11.64 -2.16
C THR A 232 3.53 10.97 -3.37
N ARG A 233 2.45 10.19 -3.11
CA ARG A 233 1.60 9.58 -4.14
C ARG A 233 0.15 9.92 -3.91
N ASP A 234 -0.52 10.43 -4.94
CA ASP A 234 -1.94 10.71 -4.92
C ASP A 234 -2.73 9.41 -5.00
N VAL A 235 -3.42 9.06 -3.91
CA VAL A 235 -4.24 7.85 -3.79
C VAL A 235 -5.71 8.23 -3.89
N ARG A 236 -6.43 7.62 -4.82
CA ARG A 236 -7.87 7.85 -5.00
C ARG A 236 -8.65 7.31 -3.81
N ALA A 237 -9.45 8.15 -3.16
CA ALA A 237 -10.22 7.79 -1.97
C ALA A 237 -11.72 8.03 -2.17
N GLY A 238 -12.54 7.03 -1.80
CA GLY A 238 -13.99 7.15 -1.86
C GLY A 238 -14.59 6.69 -3.18
N GLY A 239 -15.52 7.49 -3.74
CA GLY A 239 -16.33 7.15 -4.91
C GLY A 239 -17.81 7.04 -4.59
N SER A 240 -18.19 6.89 -3.33
CA SER A 240 -19.55 6.98 -2.81
C SER A 240 -19.57 7.36 -1.34
N PHE A 241 -20.63 8.02 -0.89
CA PHE A 241 -20.81 8.42 0.52
C PHE A 241 -20.67 7.23 1.48
N ARG A 242 -21.32 6.11 1.15
CA ARG A 242 -21.24 4.89 1.96
C ARG A 242 -19.82 4.31 1.97
N GLY A 243 -19.17 4.23 0.82
CA GLY A 243 -17.80 3.73 0.71
C GLY A 243 -16.81 4.57 1.53
N SER A 244 -16.94 5.90 1.48
CA SER A 244 -16.10 6.81 2.27
C SER A 244 -16.33 6.66 3.77
N LEU A 245 -17.57 6.45 4.21
CA LEU A 245 -17.88 6.18 5.62
C LEU A 245 -17.33 4.83 6.09
N GLU A 246 -17.49 3.76 5.29
CA GLU A 246 -16.93 2.44 5.60
C GLU A 246 -15.37 2.49 5.62
N ARG A 247 -14.74 3.25 4.72
CA ARG A 247 -13.29 3.51 4.75
C ARG A 247 -12.85 4.22 6.04
N PHE A 248 -13.59 5.23 6.47
CA PHE A 248 -13.33 5.92 7.73
C PHE A 248 -13.41 4.98 8.94
N VAL A 249 -14.48 4.14 9.01
CA VAL A 249 -14.63 3.11 10.04
C VAL A 249 -13.45 2.14 10.01
N ARG A 250 -13.06 1.68 8.83
CA ARG A 250 -11.93 0.76 8.65
C ARG A 250 -10.63 1.38 9.17
N PHE A 251 -10.28 2.60 8.76
CA PHE A 251 -9.04 3.26 9.18
C PHE A 251 -8.99 3.47 10.70
N LEU A 252 -10.08 3.89 11.31
CA LEU A 252 -10.12 4.05 12.77
C LEU A 252 -10.04 2.69 13.49
N THR A 253 -10.57 1.62 12.90
CA THR A 253 -10.47 0.27 13.45
C THR A 253 -9.04 -0.27 13.33
N ILE A 254 -8.35 -0.01 12.20
CA ILE A 254 -6.93 -0.34 12.01
C ILE A 254 -6.09 0.32 13.12
N THR A 255 -6.19 1.63 13.27
CA THR A 255 -5.41 2.35 14.30
C THR A 255 -5.75 1.89 15.71
N ARG A 256 -7.02 1.53 15.97
CA ARG A 256 -7.44 1.00 17.26
C ARG A 256 -6.72 -0.29 17.65
N TYR A 257 -6.49 -1.19 16.71
CA TYR A 257 -5.88 -2.50 17.01
C TYR A 257 -4.36 -2.50 16.88
N HIS A 258 -3.79 -1.81 15.89
CA HIS A 258 -2.35 -1.75 15.70
C HIS A 258 -1.67 -0.65 16.53
N ALA A 259 -2.36 0.47 16.80
CA ALA A 259 -1.80 1.62 17.52
C ALA A 259 -2.81 2.23 18.52
N PRO A 260 -3.19 1.51 19.59
CA PRO A 260 -4.25 1.94 20.53
C PRO A 260 -3.93 3.27 21.22
N LEU A 261 -2.67 3.55 21.53
CA LEU A 261 -2.26 4.82 22.14
C LEU A 261 -2.40 5.98 21.15
N ALA A 262 -2.03 5.77 19.88
CA ALA A 262 -2.22 6.76 18.82
C ALA A 262 -3.72 7.02 18.59
N THR A 263 -4.56 5.99 18.66
CA THR A 263 -6.02 6.15 18.58
C THR A 263 -6.55 7.00 19.73
N ALA A 264 -6.13 6.73 20.98
CA ALA A 264 -6.54 7.53 22.13
C ALA A 264 -6.07 9.00 22.00
N PHE A 265 -4.84 9.21 21.54
CA PHE A 265 -4.32 10.54 21.23
C PHE A 265 -5.13 11.26 20.14
N ASN A 266 -5.44 10.59 19.04
CA ASN A 266 -6.23 11.16 17.95
C ASN A 266 -7.66 11.53 18.39
N VAL A 267 -8.29 10.70 19.23
CA VAL A 267 -9.59 11.01 19.80
C VAL A 267 -9.52 12.25 20.70
N LEU A 268 -8.52 12.31 21.59
CA LEU A 268 -8.32 13.46 22.45
C LEU A 268 -8.05 14.74 21.65
N LEU A 269 -7.19 14.65 20.64
CA LEU A 269 -6.88 15.75 19.73
C LEU A 269 -8.15 16.23 18.98
N GLY A 270 -8.94 15.31 18.42
CA GLY A 270 -10.18 15.62 17.72
C GLY A 270 -11.19 16.32 18.64
N VAL A 271 -11.38 15.82 19.86
CA VAL A 271 -12.25 16.44 20.86
C VAL A 271 -11.73 17.84 21.25
N SER A 272 -10.43 17.99 21.45
CA SER A 272 -9.81 19.28 21.83
C SER A 272 -9.94 20.32 20.72
N MET A 273 -9.74 19.92 19.44
CA MET A 273 -9.91 20.82 18.30
C MET A 273 -11.38 21.23 18.11
N ALA A 274 -12.31 20.30 18.27
CA ALA A 274 -13.75 20.61 18.26
C ALA A 274 -14.13 21.58 19.39
N ALA A 275 -13.68 21.32 20.61
CA ALA A 275 -13.91 22.21 21.76
C ALA A 275 -13.33 23.61 21.51
N LEU A 276 -12.14 23.72 20.97
CA LEU A 276 -11.53 24.99 20.61
C LEU A 276 -12.37 25.76 19.58
N CYS A 277 -12.83 25.08 18.52
CA CYS A 277 -13.71 25.69 17.51
C CYS A 277 -15.06 26.16 18.09
N LEU A 278 -15.58 25.50 19.14
CA LEU A 278 -16.84 25.88 19.78
C LEU A 278 -16.67 27.00 20.81
N LEU A 279 -15.62 26.96 21.63
CA LEU A 279 -15.42 27.87 22.75
C LEU A 279 -14.72 29.17 22.31
N ALA A 280 -13.87 29.11 21.29
CA ALA A 280 -13.16 30.24 20.72
C ALA A 280 -13.22 30.22 19.19
N PRO A 281 -14.39 30.43 18.54
CA PRO A 281 -14.62 30.14 17.15
C PRO A 281 -13.60 30.75 16.18
N VAL A 282 -13.27 32.04 16.34
CA VAL A 282 -12.30 32.70 15.44
C VAL A 282 -10.91 32.10 15.57
N ALA A 283 -10.44 31.95 16.82
CA ALA A 283 -9.11 31.38 17.06
C ALA A 283 -9.04 29.89 16.69
N GLY A 284 -10.09 29.12 17.01
CA GLY A 284 -10.17 27.69 16.70
C GLY A 284 -10.19 27.42 15.21
N VAL A 285 -11.06 28.10 14.47
CA VAL A 285 -11.12 27.98 13.01
C VAL A 285 -9.79 28.39 12.37
N ALA A 286 -9.21 29.53 12.79
CA ALA A 286 -7.94 30.01 12.26
C ALA A 286 -6.81 28.98 12.52
N LEU A 287 -6.68 28.47 13.76
CA LEU A 287 -5.64 27.53 14.12
C LEU A 287 -5.78 26.19 13.36
N VAL A 288 -6.98 25.59 13.38
CA VAL A 288 -7.19 24.28 12.75
C VAL A 288 -6.98 24.37 11.23
N THR A 289 -7.44 25.45 10.60
CA THR A 289 -7.22 25.67 9.16
C THR A 289 -5.75 25.94 8.86
N ALA A 290 -5.04 26.73 9.70
CA ALA A 290 -3.62 26.99 9.52
C ALA A 290 -2.77 25.73 9.69
N LEU A 291 -3.08 24.87 10.66
CA LEU A 291 -2.41 23.57 10.83
C LEU A 291 -2.61 22.66 9.61
N ALA A 292 -3.83 22.54 9.14
CA ALA A 292 -4.09 21.76 7.92
C ALA A 292 -3.37 22.36 6.70
N GLY A 293 -3.42 23.69 6.53
CA GLY A 293 -2.70 24.39 5.46
C GLY A 293 -1.19 24.19 5.55
N ALA A 294 -0.60 24.16 6.74
CA ALA A 294 0.82 23.88 6.93
C ALA A 294 1.20 22.44 6.49
N VAL A 295 0.34 21.45 6.81
CA VAL A 295 0.54 20.06 6.35
C VAL A 295 0.43 19.99 4.82
N TYR A 296 -0.59 20.63 4.23
CA TYR A 296 -0.74 20.68 2.77
C TYR A 296 0.48 21.32 2.10
N ALA A 297 0.96 22.46 2.62
CA ALA A 297 2.15 23.13 2.11
C ALA A 297 3.41 22.25 2.25
N ARG A 298 3.57 21.52 3.36
CA ARG A 298 4.71 20.61 3.60
C ARG A 298 4.80 19.49 2.56
N PHE A 299 3.64 18.98 2.12
CA PHE A 299 3.56 17.87 1.16
C PHE A 299 3.23 18.30 -0.27
N GLY A 300 3.20 19.60 -0.55
CA GLY A 300 2.89 20.12 -1.89
C GLY A 300 1.47 19.79 -2.37
N ILE A 301 0.51 19.63 -1.44
CA ILE A 301 -0.88 19.30 -1.78
C ILE A 301 -1.58 20.56 -2.31
N ASP A 302 -1.72 20.66 -3.63
CA ASP A 302 -2.37 21.80 -4.30
C ASP A 302 -3.90 21.61 -4.36
N ARG A 303 -4.55 21.67 -3.19
CA ARG A 303 -6.00 21.49 -3.04
C ARG A 303 -6.54 22.42 -1.95
N ALA A 304 -7.66 23.09 -2.24
CA ALA A 304 -8.30 23.99 -1.27
C ALA A 304 -9.06 23.26 -0.14
N THR A 305 -9.06 21.94 -0.12
CA THR A 305 -9.81 21.13 0.86
C THR A 305 -9.30 21.29 2.29
N PHE A 306 -8.09 21.83 2.51
CA PHE A 306 -7.63 22.21 3.87
C PHE A 306 -8.58 23.21 4.55
N LEU A 307 -9.35 24.01 3.79
CA LEU A 307 -10.38 24.90 4.34
C LEU A 307 -11.54 24.13 5.03
N LEU A 308 -11.70 22.85 4.72
CA LEU A 308 -12.68 21.95 5.36
C LEU A 308 -12.19 21.44 6.73
N ALA A 309 -10.98 21.76 7.16
CA ALA A 309 -10.41 21.27 8.41
C ALA A 309 -11.23 21.69 9.65
N ALA A 310 -11.71 22.92 9.70
CA ALA A 310 -12.50 23.39 10.85
C ALA A 310 -13.89 22.73 10.93
N PRO A 311 -14.73 22.67 9.88
CA PRO A 311 -15.96 21.87 9.93
C PRO A 311 -15.67 20.37 10.13
N GLY A 312 -14.54 19.85 9.61
CA GLY A 312 -14.09 18.47 9.84
C GLY A 312 -13.81 18.22 11.33
N ALA A 313 -13.11 19.12 11.99
CA ALA A 313 -12.82 19.05 13.43
C ALA A 313 -14.10 19.00 14.28
N LEU A 314 -15.12 19.79 13.91
CA LEU A 314 -16.41 19.79 14.63
C LEU A 314 -17.17 18.46 14.48
N LEU A 315 -17.06 17.78 13.35
CA LEU A 315 -17.70 16.50 13.09
C LEU A 315 -16.84 15.28 13.50
N ALA A 316 -15.55 15.47 13.78
CA ALA A 316 -14.66 14.38 14.15
C ALA A 316 -15.11 13.62 15.41
N PRO A 317 -15.51 14.24 16.55
CA PRO A 317 -15.90 13.49 17.74
C PRO A 317 -17.12 12.56 17.51
N PRO A 318 -18.25 12.99 16.92
CA PRO A 318 -19.38 12.09 16.69
C PRO A 318 -19.04 11.01 15.64
N LEU A 319 -18.25 11.31 14.61
CA LEU A 319 -17.83 10.31 13.62
C LEU A 319 -16.87 9.27 14.22
N MET A 320 -15.92 9.70 15.07
CA MET A 320 -15.04 8.78 15.81
C MET A 320 -15.83 7.91 16.78
N ALA A 321 -16.79 8.47 17.53
CA ALA A 321 -17.66 7.71 18.39
C ALA A 321 -18.48 6.67 17.62
N TYR A 322 -19.03 7.06 16.46
CA TYR A 322 -19.72 6.14 15.56
C TYR A 322 -18.80 5.00 15.09
N ALA A 323 -17.60 5.32 14.62
CA ALA A 323 -16.66 4.32 14.12
C ALA A 323 -16.16 3.39 15.22
N LEU A 324 -15.86 3.91 16.43
CA LEU A 324 -15.43 3.10 17.58
C LEU A 324 -16.53 2.21 18.16
N ALA A 325 -17.80 2.60 18.00
CA ALA A 325 -18.93 1.77 18.37
C ALA A 325 -19.17 0.60 17.39
N ARG A 326 -18.70 0.72 16.16
CA ARG A 326 -18.80 -0.33 15.13
C ARG A 326 -17.67 -1.33 15.26
N ARG A 327 -18.01 -2.60 15.00
CA ARG A 327 -17.03 -3.70 14.90
C ARG A 327 -17.05 -4.34 13.51
N THR A 328 -17.81 -3.75 12.59
CA THR A 328 -17.99 -4.28 11.25
C THR A 328 -17.90 -3.16 10.23
N PHE A 329 -17.30 -3.45 9.10
CA PHE A 329 -17.25 -2.59 7.93
C PHE A 329 -17.29 -3.43 6.65
N VAL A 330 -17.58 -2.79 5.52
CA VAL A 330 -17.60 -3.41 4.19
C VAL A 330 -16.41 -2.88 3.38
N TRP A 331 -15.65 -3.80 2.77
CA TRP A 331 -14.53 -3.48 1.89
C TRP A 331 -14.35 -4.58 0.84
N GLY A 332 -14.11 -4.21 -0.43
CA GLY A 332 -13.89 -5.17 -1.51
C GLY A 332 -14.99 -6.20 -1.68
N GLY A 333 -16.28 -5.81 -1.53
CA GLY A 333 -17.41 -6.73 -1.64
C GLY A 333 -17.59 -7.68 -0.47
N ARG A 334 -16.80 -7.55 0.60
CA ARG A 334 -16.87 -8.41 1.79
C ARG A 334 -17.19 -7.60 3.04
N ARG A 335 -17.90 -8.21 3.99
CA ARG A 335 -18.16 -7.67 5.32
C ARG A 335 -17.18 -8.28 6.30
N TYR A 336 -16.40 -7.41 6.96
CA TYR A 336 -15.46 -7.79 8.00
C TYR A 336 -16.04 -7.51 9.37
N ARG A 337 -15.91 -8.48 10.28
CA ARG A 337 -16.11 -8.27 11.70
C ARG A 337 -14.79 -8.49 12.41
N TRP A 338 -14.22 -7.42 12.93
CA TRP A 338 -12.90 -7.40 13.55
C TRP A 338 -13.04 -7.22 15.06
N ARG A 339 -12.68 -8.24 15.84
CA ARG A 339 -12.87 -8.28 17.30
C ARG A 339 -11.59 -8.03 18.08
N SER A 340 -10.45 -8.49 17.57
CA SER A 340 -9.09 -8.22 18.09
C SER A 340 -8.10 -8.30 16.94
N LEU A 341 -6.84 -7.99 17.19
CA LEU A 341 -5.78 -7.92 16.16
C LEU A 341 -5.81 -9.14 15.21
N PHE A 342 -6.00 -10.32 15.75
CA PHE A 342 -6.00 -11.61 15.04
C PHE A 342 -7.33 -12.38 15.12
N ASP A 343 -8.45 -11.71 15.44
CA ASP A 343 -9.80 -12.30 15.45
C ASP A 343 -10.69 -11.56 14.44
N VAL A 344 -10.66 -12.04 13.22
CA VAL A 344 -11.39 -11.51 12.07
C VAL A 344 -12.33 -12.58 11.54
N SER A 345 -13.58 -12.20 11.25
CA SER A 345 -14.47 -13.01 10.43
C SER A 345 -14.89 -12.25 9.17
N VAL A 346 -14.95 -12.97 8.06
CA VAL A 346 -15.23 -12.46 6.71
C VAL A 346 -16.49 -13.11 6.18
N GLU A 347 -17.40 -12.31 5.62
CA GLU A 347 -18.64 -12.77 5.01
C GLU A 347 -18.83 -12.02 3.68
N PRO A 348 -19.30 -12.65 2.60
CA PRO A 348 -19.71 -11.95 1.37
C PRO A 348 -20.87 -10.99 1.67
N VAL A 349 -21.02 -9.92 0.88
CA VAL A 349 -22.10 -8.91 1.05
C VAL A 349 -23.18 -9.10 0.01
#